data_427adb49a7431440980c8d97c3ec6e8a
#
_entry.id   427adb49a7431440980c8d97c3ec6e8a
#
_cell.length_a   1.000
_cell.length_b   1.000
_cell.length_c   1.000
_cell.angle_alpha   90.00
_cell.angle_beta   90.00
_cell.angle_gamma   90.00
#
_symmetry.space_group_name_H-M   'P 1'
#
loop_
_entity.id
_entity.type
_entity.pdbx_description
1 polymer ?
#
loop_
_entity_poly.entity_id
_entity_poly.type
_entity_poly.pdbx_seq_one_letter_code
_entity_poly.pdbx_strand_id
1 'polypeptide(L)'
;MKKLISKLYIAWLIITVGLFSACTPDSFELEGKDVTVDDLVEGIAFSITHDSENPNIVYLKSLMPSSYQVCWQHPQGRSQEREVTLQMPFEGEYEVTFGVQTRGGIVYGNPATFTIDSFCADFVNDDLWTYLTGGVNNKKVWIFDNGSYGYAAGEMTYADPSTTVEWNNWSANWDPGVGHTADDAIWESTMTFGLKGGANVTVYNSSSKETASGTFMLNTSNHTITFTDCELLHTPSWSDRSTNWSRDLKLLELDENHMRIGVMRDNSEGPWWLIWNFVSKEYADNYVPEDKPDPEPALPDGWEDMVSEVVTSKIKWTMSADVPFDWANLDGSLMNNFTAGNYPDWATPVSGLDQLSMTLDSKTMTYEFAMPDGTTASGTYTLDEKGIYTFSGNVPSYHIGGGDIMFGADGN
;
A
#
# COMPACT_ATOMS: atom_id res chain seq x y z
N MET A 1 45.21 66.16 1.10
CA MET A 1 44.46 65.00 1.64
C MET A 1 42.93 65.13 1.45
N LYS A 2 42.22 66.22 1.77
CA LYS A 2 40.74 66.32 1.66
C LYS A 2 40.21 66.11 0.23
N LYS A 3 40.90 66.57 -0.85
CA LYS A 3 40.48 66.40 -2.25
C LYS A 3 40.66 64.98 -2.79
N LEU A 4 41.58 64.17 -2.23
CA LEU A 4 41.79 62.81 -2.61
C LEU A 4 40.73 61.89 -2.01
N ILE A 5 40.35 62.11 -0.75
CA ILE A 5 39.33 61.38 -0.03
C ILE A 5 37.94 61.58 -0.68
N SER A 6 37.62 62.84 -1.09
CA SER A 6 36.37 63.14 -1.79
C SER A 6 36.26 62.40 -3.14
N LYS A 7 37.35 62.23 -3.89
CA LYS A 7 37.33 61.51 -5.17
C LYS A 7 37.22 59.98 -4.93
N LEU A 8 37.74 59.48 -3.82
CA LEU A 8 37.60 58.07 -3.44
C LEU A 8 36.14 57.72 -3.03
N TYR A 9 35.49 58.60 -2.33
CA TYR A 9 34.07 58.44 -1.97
C TYR A 9 33.15 58.48 -3.18
N ILE A 10 33.40 59.36 -4.15
CA ILE A 10 32.61 59.46 -5.40
C ILE A 10 32.83 58.17 -6.25
N ALA A 11 34.04 57.68 -6.35
CA ALA A 11 34.34 56.43 -7.06
C ALA A 11 33.68 55.22 -6.38
N TRP A 12 33.65 55.18 -5.05
CA TRP A 12 32.96 54.10 -4.30
C TRP A 12 31.44 54.17 -4.44
N LEU A 13 30.85 55.36 -4.46
CA LEU A 13 29.43 55.57 -4.68
C LEU A 13 28.99 55.14 -6.11
N ILE A 14 29.82 55.41 -7.13
CA ILE A 14 29.53 54.99 -8.51
C ILE A 14 29.63 53.47 -8.66
N ILE A 15 30.57 52.81 -7.97
CA ILE A 15 30.69 51.35 -7.99
C ILE A 15 29.52 50.66 -7.24
N THR A 16 29.03 51.22 -6.11
CA THR A 16 27.88 50.68 -5.39
C THR A 16 26.58 50.85 -6.19
N VAL A 17 26.37 51.96 -6.89
CA VAL A 17 25.16 52.17 -7.73
C VAL A 17 25.20 51.26 -8.97
N GLY A 18 26.38 50.97 -9.52
CA GLY A 18 26.57 50.05 -10.66
C GLY A 18 26.29 48.58 -10.30
N LEU A 19 26.47 48.18 -9.02
CA LEU A 19 26.22 46.83 -8.56
C LEU A 19 24.73 46.51 -8.29
N PHE A 20 23.90 47.54 -8.08
CA PHE A 20 22.45 47.37 -7.90
C PHE A 20 21.67 47.38 -9.22
N SER A 21 22.29 47.75 -10.34
CA SER A 21 21.64 47.71 -11.68
C SER A 21 21.80 46.36 -12.38
N ALA A 22 22.55 45.41 -11.80
CA ALA A 22 22.85 44.12 -12.44
C ALA A 22 21.90 42.97 -12.02
N CYS A 23 20.88 43.27 -11.27
CA CYS A 23 19.83 42.30 -10.90
C CYS A 23 18.42 42.87 -11.16
N THR A 24 18.18 43.38 -12.35
CA THR A 24 16.81 43.25 -12.86
C THR A 24 16.68 41.83 -13.35
N PRO A 25 15.78 41.01 -12.83
CA PRO A 25 15.47 39.77 -13.47
C PRO A 25 15.02 40.12 -14.89
N ASP A 26 15.70 39.56 -15.90
CA ASP A 26 15.19 39.60 -17.25
C ASP A 26 13.75 39.05 -17.14
N SER A 27 12.78 39.93 -17.29
CA SER A 27 11.42 39.49 -17.56
C SER A 27 11.47 38.92 -18.95
N PHE A 28 11.70 37.62 -19.05
CA PHE A 28 11.44 36.90 -20.26
C PHE A 28 9.93 36.98 -20.52
N GLU A 29 9.51 38.04 -21.21
CA GLU A 29 8.24 38.02 -21.90
C GLU A 29 8.42 37.05 -23.06
N LEU A 30 8.08 35.78 -22.81
CA LEU A 30 7.89 34.84 -23.89
C LEU A 30 6.66 35.31 -24.66
N GLU A 31 6.87 35.79 -25.88
CA GLU A 31 5.81 36.05 -26.83
C GLU A 31 5.02 34.75 -27.06
N GLY A 32 3.94 34.58 -26.36
CA GLY A 32 2.95 33.52 -26.52
C GLY A 32 1.63 34.06 -26.00
N LYS A 33 0.60 34.01 -26.81
CA LYS A 33 -0.77 34.33 -26.38
C LYS A 33 -1.09 33.43 -25.20
N ASP A 34 -1.51 34.01 -24.08
CA ASP A 34 -2.00 33.24 -22.95
C ASP A 34 -3.18 32.39 -23.42
N VAL A 35 -3.10 31.09 -23.21
CA VAL A 35 -4.19 30.17 -23.51
C VAL A 35 -5.22 30.27 -22.39
N THR A 36 -6.46 30.52 -22.79
CA THR A 36 -7.59 30.60 -21.87
C THR A 36 -8.51 29.39 -22.04
N VAL A 37 -9.45 29.19 -21.11
CA VAL A 37 -10.45 28.13 -21.17
C VAL A 37 -11.24 28.21 -22.48
N ASP A 38 -11.58 29.42 -22.94
CA ASP A 38 -12.37 29.66 -24.15
C ASP A 38 -11.61 29.35 -25.47
N ASP A 39 -10.30 29.24 -25.42
CA ASP A 39 -9.48 28.83 -26.57
C ASP A 39 -9.48 27.28 -26.74
N LEU A 40 -9.83 26.54 -25.68
CA LEU A 40 -9.73 25.07 -25.64
C LEU A 40 -11.07 24.37 -25.91
N VAL A 41 -11.62 24.65 -27.07
CA VAL A 41 -12.91 24.08 -27.50
C VAL A 41 -12.76 23.09 -28.66
N GLU A 42 -13.70 22.14 -28.74
CA GLU A 42 -13.75 21.17 -29.83
C GLU A 42 -13.89 21.87 -31.20
N GLY A 43 -13.23 21.32 -32.22
CA GLY A 43 -13.18 21.88 -33.57
C GLY A 43 -12.14 22.99 -33.73
N ILE A 44 -11.59 23.56 -32.64
CA ILE A 44 -10.53 24.59 -32.66
C ILE A 44 -9.24 24.06 -32.05
N ALA A 45 -9.27 23.62 -30.80
CA ALA A 45 -8.10 23.11 -30.07
C ALA A 45 -7.94 21.59 -30.18
N PHE A 46 -9.02 20.89 -30.36
CA PHE A 46 -9.04 19.44 -30.48
C PHE A 46 -10.26 18.95 -31.29
N SER A 47 -10.25 17.67 -31.63
CA SER A 47 -11.39 16.98 -32.24
C SER A 47 -11.64 15.64 -31.55
N ILE A 48 -12.92 15.25 -31.52
CA ILE A 48 -13.40 13.93 -31.13
C ILE A 48 -14.05 13.32 -32.37
N THR A 49 -13.63 12.12 -32.78
CA THR A 49 -14.22 11.43 -33.93
C THR A 49 -14.34 9.94 -33.66
N HIS A 50 -15.38 9.34 -34.21
CA HIS A 50 -15.61 7.89 -34.18
C HIS A 50 -14.95 7.21 -35.37
N ASP A 51 -14.50 5.99 -35.19
CA ASP A 51 -14.10 5.14 -36.30
C ASP A 51 -15.28 4.80 -37.18
N SER A 52 -15.09 4.75 -38.48
CA SER A 52 -16.16 4.54 -39.44
C SER A 52 -16.66 3.09 -39.53
N GLU A 53 -15.81 2.12 -39.13
CA GLU A 53 -16.14 0.70 -39.17
C GLU A 53 -16.62 0.21 -37.79
N ASN A 54 -16.03 0.74 -36.73
CA ASN A 54 -16.41 0.44 -35.36
C ASN A 54 -16.60 1.73 -34.53
N PRO A 55 -17.84 2.27 -34.45
CA PRO A 55 -18.10 3.52 -33.73
C PRO A 55 -17.74 3.52 -32.24
N ASN A 56 -17.49 2.35 -31.66
CA ASN A 56 -17.02 2.21 -30.29
C ASN A 56 -15.50 2.54 -30.13
N ILE A 57 -14.80 2.75 -31.26
CA ILE A 57 -13.45 3.31 -31.25
C ILE A 57 -13.56 4.82 -31.45
N VAL A 58 -13.02 5.57 -30.48
CA VAL A 58 -13.06 7.04 -30.48
C VAL A 58 -11.65 7.59 -30.53
N TYR A 59 -11.40 8.50 -31.46
CA TYR A 59 -10.13 9.18 -31.64
C TYR A 59 -10.22 10.59 -31.05
N LEU A 60 -9.34 10.89 -30.11
CA LEU A 60 -9.10 12.24 -29.59
C LEU A 60 -7.85 12.77 -30.26
N LYS A 61 -7.92 13.93 -30.88
CA LYS A 61 -6.77 14.53 -31.59
C LYS A 61 -6.59 15.99 -31.23
N SER A 62 -5.39 16.36 -30.81
CA SER A 62 -5.03 17.76 -30.60
C SER A 62 -4.81 18.48 -31.93
N LEU A 63 -5.47 19.62 -32.07
CA LEU A 63 -5.28 20.57 -33.18
C LEU A 63 -4.34 21.73 -32.82
N MET A 64 -3.89 21.79 -31.55
CA MET A 64 -2.96 22.80 -31.08
C MET A 64 -1.59 22.66 -31.77
N PRO A 65 -0.83 23.77 -31.93
CA PRO A 65 0.56 23.72 -32.40
C PRO A 65 1.42 22.76 -31.58
N SER A 66 2.40 22.14 -32.21
CA SER A 66 3.30 21.16 -31.57
C SER A 66 4.14 21.71 -30.42
N SER A 67 4.23 23.04 -30.30
CA SER A 67 4.90 23.72 -29.20
C SER A 67 4.14 23.63 -27.87
N TYR A 68 2.84 23.28 -27.88
CA TYR A 68 2.05 23.07 -26.67
C TYR A 68 2.10 21.61 -26.25
N GLN A 69 2.44 21.38 -24.98
CA GLN A 69 2.23 20.07 -24.36
C GLN A 69 0.77 19.93 -23.98
N VAL A 70 0.14 18.88 -24.46
CA VAL A 70 -1.30 18.64 -24.27
C VAL A 70 -1.54 17.72 -23.08
N CYS A 71 -2.74 17.81 -22.52
CA CYS A 71 -3.21 16.97 -21.42
C CYS A 71 -4.67 16.60 -21.70
N TRP A 72 -4.98 15.32 -21.59
CA TRP A 72 -6.35 14.80 -21.69
C TRP A 72 -6.79 14.22 -20.36
N GLN A 73 -8.06 14.42 -20.06
CA GLN A 73 -8.80 13.61 -19.10
C GLN A 73 -9.94 12.96 -19.86
N HIS A 74 -10.05 11.64 -19.81
CA HIS A 74 -10.99 10.87 -20.59
C HIS A 74 -11.47 9.65 -19.80
N PRO A 75 -12.53 8.91 -20.20
CA PRO A 75 -13.08 7.82 -19.41
C PRO A 75 -12.10 6.70 -19.05
N GLN A 76 -11.09 6.48 -19.88
CA GLN A 76 -10.05 5.45 -19.64
C GLN A 76 -8.82 5.98 -18.92
N GLY A 77 -8.84 7.23 -18.41
CA GLY A 77 -7.76 7.80 -17.64
C GLY A 77 -7.25 9.15 -18.14
N ARG A 78 -5.93 9.36 -18.07
CA ARG A 78 -5.25 10.59 -18.50
C ARG A 78 -4.20 10.28 -19.56
N SER A 79 -3.97 11.23 -20.47
CA SER A 79 -2.93 11.13 -21.48
C SER A 79 -2.29 12.47 -21.77
N GLN A 80 -1.02 12.46 -22.16
CA GLN A 80 -0.28 13.61 -22.68
C GLN A 80 0.05 13.44 -24.18
N GLU A 81 -0.44 12.37 -24.79
CA GLU A 81 -0.26 12.13 -26.22
C GLU A 81 -1.13 13.08 -27.04
N ARG A 82 -0.66 13.41 -28.24
CA ARG A 82 -1.40 14.31 -29.13
C ARG A 82 -2.60 13.64 -29.80
N GLU A 83 -2.56 12.33 -29.90
CA GLU A 83 -3.61 11.49 -30.42
C GLU A 83 -3.86 10.36 -29.43
N VAL A 84 -5.11 10.16 -29.03
CA VAL A 84 -5.52 9.11 -28.10
C VAL A 84 -6.61 8.31 -28.77
N THR A 85 -6.51 6.98 -28.70
CA THR A 85 -7.56 6.06 -29.16
C THR A 85 -8.24 5.45 -27.95
N LEU A 86 -9.55 5.63 -27.85
CA LEU A 86 -10.37 5.03 -26.81
C LEU A 86 -11.17 3.85 -27.38
N GLN A 87 -11.19 2.74 -26.67
CA GLN A 87 -12.05 1.59 -26.97
C GLN A 87 -13.16 1.57 -25.94
N MET A 88 -14.35 1.97 -26.34
CA MET A 88 -15.49 2.17 -25.45
C MET A 88 -16.48 1.00 -25.56
N PRO A 89 -16.47 0.04 -24.60
CA PRO A 89 -17.30 -1.16 -24.72
C PRO A 89 -18.80 -0.92 -24.50
N PHE A 90 -19.17 0.10 -23.72
CA PHE A 90 -20.54 0.28 -23.25
C PHE A 90 -21.21 1.47 -23.91
N GLU A 91 -22.53 1.35 -24.13
CA GLU A 91 -23.37 2.47 -24.53
C GLU A 91 -23.41 3.53 -23.42
N GLY A 92 -23.49 4.80 -23.81
CA GLY A 92 -23.58 5.91 -22.87
C GLY A 92 -23.01 7.21 -23.42
N GLU A 93 -23.20 8.28 -22.66
CA GLU A 93 -22.57 9.58 -22.90
C GLU A 93 -21.31 9.69 -22.01
N TYR A 94 -20.22 10.12 -22.62
CA TYR A 94 -18.90 10.20 -21.99
C TYR A 94 -18.31 11.59 -22.13
N GLU A 95 -17.55 12.00 -21.14
CA GLU A 95 -16.88 13.31 -21.11
C GLU A 95 -15.38 13.20 -21.38
N VAL A 96 -14.86 14.19 -22.09
CA VAL A 96 -13.45 14.42 -22.31
C VAL A 96 -13.11 15.87 -21.96
N THR A 97 -12.05 16.07 -21.19
CA THR A 97 -11.51 17.40 -20.93
C THR A 97 -10.12 17.53 -21.56
N PHE A 98 -9.99 18.50 -22.45
CA PHE A 98 -8.71 18.83 -23.09
C PHE A 98 -8.02 19.98 -22.35
N GLY A 99 -6.72 19.90 -22.19
CA GLY A 99 -5.90 20.91 -21.55
C GLY A 99 -4.54 21.08 -22.21
N VAL A 100 -3.87 22.15 -21.88
CA VAL A 100 -2.50 22.41 -22.29
C VAL A 100 -1.67 22.91 -21.12
N GLN A 101 -0.40 22.51 -21.10
CA GLN A 101 0.58 23.01 -20.13
C GLN A 101 0.95 24.43 -20.49
N THR A 102 0.80 25.34 -19.53
CA THR A 102 1.24 26.74 -19.59
C THR A 102 2.30 26.99 -18.52
N ARG A 103 2.82 28.19 -18.46
CA ARG A 103 3.75 28.59 -17.39
C ARG A 103 3.11 28.66 -16.02
N GLY A 104 1.80 28.94 -15.97
CA GLY A 104 1.01 28.99 -14.75
C GLY A 104 0.45 27.66 -14.30
N GLY A 105 0.78 26.55 -14.99
CA GLY A 105 0.21 25.23 -14.78
C GLY A 105 -0.59 24.75 -15.97
N ILE A 106 -1.40 23.72 -15.79
CA ILE A 106 -2.28 23.20 -16.85
C ILE A 106 -3.57 24.03 -16.87
N VAL A 107 -3.92 24.55 -18.05
CA VAL A 107 -5.22 25.16 -18.32
C VAL A 107 -6.08 24.10 -19.00
N TYR A 108 -7.21 23.77 -18.40
CA TYR A 108 -8.22 22.87 -18.96
C TYR A 108 -9.37 23.67 -19.57
N GLY A 109 -9.87 23.23 -20.73
CA GLY A 109 -11.11 23.68 -21.32
C GLY A 109 -12.34 23.16 -20.58
N ASN A 110 -13.51 23.58 -21.04
CA ASN A 110 -14.76 22.96 -20.58
C ASN A 110 -14.85 21.51 -21.12
N PRO A 111 -15.48 20.57 -20.38
CA PRO A 111 -15.72 19.22 -20.84
C PRO A 111 -16.50 19.20 -22.17
N ALA A 112 -16.08 18.34 -23.10
CA ALA A 112 -16.82 17.98 -24.30
C ALA A 112 -17.35 16.56 -24.16
N THR A 113 -18.49 16.24 -24.76
CA THR A 113 -19.11 14.93 -24.68
C THR A 113 -19.12 14.20 -26.02
N PHE A 114 -19.10 12.86 -25.96
CA PHE A 114 -19.37 11.99 -27.09
C PHE A 114 -20.27 10.83 -26.65
N THR A 115 -20.97 10.20 -27.59
CA THR A 115 -21.94 9.15 -27.28
C THR A 115 -21.54 7.84 -27.97
N ILE A 116 -21.64 6.75 -27.24
CA ILE A 116 -21.57 5.37 -27.76
C ILE A 116 -22.96 4.78 -27.77
N ASP A 117 -23.41 4.33 -28.93
CA ASP A 117 -24.80 3.93 -29.18
C ASP A 117 -25.06 2.43 -28.92
N SER A 118 -24.00 1.61 -28.77
CA SER A 118 -24.15 0.16 -28.63
C SER A 118 -23.03 -0.49 -27.84
N PHE A 119 -23.35 -1.62 -27.22
CA PHE A 119 -22.36 -2.46 -26.52
C PHE A 119 -21.46 -3.19 -27.52
N CYS A 120 -20.13 -3.15 -27.29
CA CYS A 120 -19.12 -3.87 -28.05
C CYS A 120 -18.46 -4.95 -27.16
N ALA A 121 -18.87 -6.21 -27.32
CA ALA A 121 -18.38 -7.33 -26.53
C ALA A 121 -16.89 -7.60 -26.74
N ASP A 122 -16.34 -7.26 -27.90
CA ASP A 122 -14.94 -7.50 -28.24
C ASP A 122 -13.98 -6.71 -27.33
N PHE A 123 -14.44 -5.61 -26.75
CA PHE A 123 -13.63 -4.79 -25.85
C PHE A 123 -13.66 -5.23 -24.37
N VAL A 124 -14.41 -6.28 -24.06
CA VAL A 124 -14.46 -6.91 -22.72
C VAL A 124 -14.09 -8.39 -22.76
N ASN A 125 -13.43 -8.84 -23.83
CA ASN A 125 -12.98 -10.22 -24.00
C ASN A 125 -11.68 -10.54 -23.26
N ASP A 126 -10.97 -9.54 -22.73
CA ASP A 126 -9.78 -9.75 -21.89
C ASP A 126 -10.20 -10.42 -20.56
N ASP A 127 -9.42 -11.39 -20.11
CA ASP A 127 -9.69 -12.15 -18.88
C ASP A 127 -9.83 -11.26 -17.65
N LEU A 128 -9.14 -10.11 -17.62
CA LEU A 128 -9.23 -9.15 -16.52
C LEU A 128 -10.65 -8.62 -16.31
N TRP A 129 -11.44 -8.45 -17.38
CA TRP A 129 -12.86 -8.11 -17.25
C TRP A 129 -13.63 -9.22 -16.54
N THR A 130 -13.36 -10.47 -16.91
CA THR A 130 -14.01 -11.63 -16.28
C THR A 130 -13.57 -11.79 -14.84
N TYR A 131 -12.28 -11.65 -14.56
CA TYR A 131 -11.75 -11.74 -13.20
C TYR A 131 -12.36 -10.67 -12.29
N LEU A 132 -12.48 -9.43 -12.77
CA LEU A 132 -13.01 -8.33 -11.98
C LEU A 132 -14.52 -8.46 -11.71
N THR A 133 -15.31 -8.91 -12.71
CA THR A 133 -16.79 -8.76 -12.71
C THR A 133 -17.55 -10.08 -12.68
N GLY A 134 -16.87 -11.21 -12.91
CA GLY A 134 -17.52 -12.51 -13.16
C GLY A 134 -18.04 -12.68 -14.60
N GLY A 135 -17.71 -11.74 -15.50
CA GLY A 135 -18.08 -11.76 -16.91
C GLY A 135 -19.40 -11.05 -17.24
N VAL A 136 -19.74 -11.07 -18.54
CA VAL A 136 -20.94 -10.41 -19.06
C VAL A 136 -22.21 -10.97 -18.39
N ASN A 137 -23.13 -10.09 -17.98
CA ASN A 137 -24.36 -10.40 -17.24
C ASN A 137 -24.20 -10.90 -15.80
N ASN A 138 -22.99 -11.00 -15.29
CA ASN A 138 -22.71 -11.37 -13.91
C ASN A 138 -22.28 -10.16 -13.08
N LYS A 139 -22.07 -10.41 -11.79
CA LYS A 139 -21.47 -9.49 -10.86
C LYS A 139 -20.56 -10.25 -9.91
N LYS A 140 -19.50 -9.61 -9.46
CA LYS A 140 -18.54 -10.17 -8.50
C LYS A 140 -18.36 -9.23 -7.32
N VAL A 141 -18.32 -9.80 -6.15
CA VAL A 141 -18.16 -9.07 -4.89
C VAL A 141 -16.74 -9.25 -4.38
N TRP A 142 -16.09 -8.15 -4.08
CA TRP A 142 -14.75 -8.08 -3.49
C TRP A 142 -14.86 -7.55 -2.07
N ILE A 143 -14.07 -8.12 -1.18
CA ILE A 143 -13.93 -7.73 0.22
C ILE A 143 -12.45 -7.51 0.55
N PHE A 144 -12.16 -6.81 1.65
CA PHE A 144 -10.79 -6.70 2.11
C PHE A 144 -10.20 -8.06 2.48
N ASP A 145 -8.92 -8.25 2.17
CA ASP A 145 -8.17 -9.34 2.76
C ASP A 145 -7.90 -9.05 4.24
N ASN A 146 -8.35 -9.94 5.11
CA ASN A 146 -8.17 -9.86 6.55
C ASN A 146 -7.01 -10.72 7.06
N GLY A 147 -6.09 -11.11 6.18
CA GLY A 147 -4.94 -11.94 6.51
C GLY A 147 -5.22 -13.43 6.67
N SER A 148 -6.50 -13.86 6.57
CA SER A 148 -6.88 -15.26 6.81
C SER A 148 -6.93 -16.10 5.54
N TYR A 149 -6.79 -15.50 4.35
CA TYR A 149 -7.05 -16.18 3.08
C TYR A 149 -5.78 -16.62 2.34
N GLY A 150 -4.61 -16.50 2.99
CA GLY A 150 -3.34 -16.96 2.41
C GLY A 150 -2.82 -16.13 1.24
N TYR A 151 -3.35 -14.92 1.02
CA TYR A 151 -2.97 -14.02 -0.07
C TYR A 151 -2.14 -12.83 0.41
N ALA A 152 -2.65 -12.02 1.31
CA ALA A 152 -1.92 -10.91 1.92
C ALA A 152 -1.94 -11.03 3.44
N ALA A 153 -1.11 -10.27 4.14
CA ALA A 153 -1.09 -10.27 5.61
C ALA A 153 -2.19 -9.38 6.21
N GLY A 154 -2.90 -8.61 5.39
CA GLY A 154 -3.96 -7.71 5.81
C GLY A 154 -4.52 -6.88 4.67
N GLU A 155 -5.38 -5.93 5.01
CA GLU A 155 -6.14 -5.10 4.07
C GLU A 155 -5.28 -4.16 3.23
N MET A 156 -4.07 -3.82 3.68
CA MET A 156 -3.23 -2.84 3.01
C MET A 156 -1.74 -3.11 3.22
N THR A 157 -0.95 -2.83 2.21
CA THR A 157 0.52 -2.98 2.18
C THR A 157 1.14 -1.69 1.66
N TYR A 158 2.33 -1.32 2.13
CA TYR A 158 3.08 -0.16 1.65
C TYR A 158 4.15 -0.54 0.64
N ALA A 159 4.30 0.30 -0.42
CA ALA A 159 5.46 0.26 -1.29
C ALA A 159 6.08 1.65 -1.46
N ASP A 160 7.42 1.69 -1.52
CA ASP A 160 8.19 2.93 -1.69
C ASP A 160 8.04 3.45 -3.13
N PRO A 161 7.70 4.73 -3.34
CA PRO A 161 7.55 5.32 -4.67
C PRO A 161 8.84 5.35 -5.48
N SER A 162 10.00 5.18 -4.86
CA SER A 162 11.29 5.07 -5.57
C SER A 162 11.54 3.67 -6.15
N THR A 163 10.71 2.68 -5.81
CA THR A 163 10.78 1.32 -6.36
C THR A 163 9.83 1.16 -7.53
N THR A 164 9.98 0.06 -8.26
CA THR A 164 9.00 -0.30 -9.31
C THR A 164 7.71 -0.76 -8.66
N VAL A 165 6.60 -0.09 -9.04
CA VAL A 165 5.24 -0.46 -8.60
C VAL A 165 4.36 -0.49 -9.85
N GLU A 166 4.35 -1.65 -10.53
CA GLU A 166 3.67 -1.87 -11.81
C GLU A 166 2.96 -3.23 -11.80
N TRP A 167 2.14 -3.49 -12.81
CA TRP A 167 1.40 -4.74 -12.97
C TRP A 167 2.32 -5.97 -12.85
N ASN A 168 2.02 -6.86 -11.89
CA ASN A 168 2.78 -8.06 -11.56
C ASN A 168 4.30 -7.84 -11.35
N ASN A 169 4.70 -6.59 -11.11
CA ASN A 169 6.09 -6.19 -10.89
C ASN A 169 6.17 -5.10 -9.82
N TRP A 170 6.08 -5.50 -8.57
CA TRP A 170 6.15 -4.64 -7.42
C TRP A 170 6.66 -5.43 -6.20
N SER A 171 7.04 -4.72 -5.15
CA SER A 171 7.47 -5.33 -3.88
C SER A 171 6.94 -4.55 -2.71
N ALA A 172 6.47 -5.25 -1.69
CA ALA A 172 6.16 -4.66 -0.40
C ALA A 172 7.46 -4.15 0.26
N ASN A 173 7.42 -2.93 0.79
CA ASN A 173 8.49 -2.41 1.63
C ASN A 173 8.11 -2.51 3.10
N TRP A 174 6.82 -2.49 3.40
CA TRP A 174 6.30 -2.70 4.73
C TRP A 174 4.89 -3.25 4.67
N ASP A 175 4.66 -4.34 5.38
CA ASP A 175 3.37 -4.97 5.56
C ASP A 175 2.99 -4.87 7.04
N PRO A 176 2.04 -3.99 7.38
CA PRO A 176 1.66 -3.78 8.77
C PRO A 176 0.79 -4.88 9.37
N GLY A 177 0.31 -5.83 8.55
CA GLY A 177 -0.64 -6.85 8.97
C GLY A 177 -2.08 -6.36 9.11
N VAL A 178 -2.91 -7.21 9.68
CA VAL A 178 -4.36 -7.01 9.82
C VAL A 178 -4.69 -5.85 10.75
N GLY A 179 -5.66 -5.04 10.36
CA GLY A 179 -6.24 -4.00 11.22
C GLY A 179 -5.43 -2.72 11.31
N HIS A 180 -4.43 -2.54 10.45
CA HIS A 180 -3.62 -1.32 10.44
C HIS A 180 -4.45 -0.08 10.08
N THR A 181 -5.35 -0.23 9.12
CA THR A 181 -6.24 0.86 8.68
C THR A 181 -7.66 0.70 9.20
N ALA A 182 -8.03 -0.53 9.53
CA ALA A 182 -9.38 -0.93 9.81
C ALA A 182 -9.81 -0.59 11.24
N ASP A 183 -11.05 -0.15 11.39
CA ASP A 183 -11.80 -0.38 12.60
C ASP A 183 -12.51 -1.76 12.48
N ASP A 184 -12.96 -2.33 13.59
CA ASP A 184 -13.60 -3.65 13.62
C ASP A 184 -14.84 -3.77 12.70
N ALA A 185 -15.41 -2.64 12.27
CA ALA A 185 -16.60 -2.62 11.44
C ALA A 185 -16.30 -2.71 9.93
N ILE A 186 -15.05 -2.47 9.48
CA ILE A 186 -14.71 -2.39 8.05
C ILE A 186 -14.85 -3.73 7.32
N TRP A 187 -14.73 -4.85 8.03
CA TRP A 187 -14.65 -6.20 7.45
C TRP A 187 -15.94 -6.66 6.73
N GLU A 188 -17.07 -6.04 7.03
CA GLU A 188 -18.35 -6.26 6.33
C GLU A 188 -18.48 -5.42 5.04
N SER A 189 -17.47 -4.61 4.71
CA SER A 189 -17.49 -3.74 3.53
C SER A 189 -17.33 -4.54 2.26
N THR A 190 -17.98 -4.07 1.19
CA THR A 190 -17.95 -4.75 -0.10
C THR A 190 -17.81 -3.79 -1.27
N MET A 191 -17.17 -4.27 -2.32
CA MET A 191 -17.10 -3.60 -3.60
C MET A 191 -17.61 -4.56 -4.67
N THR A 192 -18.71 -4.23 -5.34
CA THR A 192 -19.38 -5.12 -6.28
C THR A 192 -19.26 -4.55 -7.68
N PHE A 193 -18.62 -5.29 -8.59
CA PHE A 193 -18.51 -4.96 -10.01
C PHE A 193 -19.43 -5.82 -10.85
N GLY A 194 -20.03 -5.24 -11.89
CA GLY A 194 -20.86 -5.98 -12.83
C GLY A 194 -20.96 -5.29 -14.19
N LEU A 195 -21.26 -6.07 -15.22
CA LEU A 195 -21.35 -5.60 -16.62
C LEU A 195 -22.78 -5.54 -17.15
N LYS A 196 -23.77 -5.84 -16.34
CA LYS A 196 -25.17 -5.81 -16.79
C LYS A 196 -25.66 -4.37 -16.94
N GLY A 197 -25.90 -3.95 -18.17
CA GLY A 197 -26.36 -2.60 -18.51
C GLY A 197 -25.26 -1.54 -18.39
N GLY A 198 -24.01 -1.94 -18.46
CA GLY A 198 -22.83 -1.07 -18.32
C GLY A 198 -21.83 -1.59 -17.31
N ALA A 199 -20.67 -0.95 -17.25
CA ALA A 199 -19.65 -1.23 -16.23
C ALA A 199 -20.03 -0.55 -14.90
N ASN A 200 -20.81 -1.23 -14.10
CA ASN A 200 -21.38 -0.70 -12.87
C ASN A 200 -20.59 -1.18 -11.65
N VAL A 201 -20.42 -0.29 -10.69
CA VAL A 201 -19.80 -0.60 -9.40
C VAL A 201 -20.66 -0.08 -8.26
N THR A 202 -20.72 -0.85 -7.18
CA THR A 202 -21.35 -0.45 -5.92
C THR A 202 -20.38 -0.71 -4.79
N VAL A 203 -20.10 0.32 -4.00
CA VAL A 203 -19.22 0.28 -2.85
C VAL A 203 -20.06 0.45 -1.59
N TYR A 204 -20.09 -0.55 -0.75
CA TYR A 204 -20.67 -0.47 0.59
C TYR A 204 -19.56 -0.39 1.64
N ASN A 205 -19.56 0.64 2.44
CA ASN A 205 -18.64 0.82 3.55
C ASN A 205 -19.39 0.56 4.87
N SER A 206 -19.00 -0.51 5.56
CA SER A 206 -19.69 -0.94 6.78
C SER A 206 -19.39 -0.07 8.00
N SER A 207 -18.24 0.62 8.03
CA SER A 207 -17.93 1.57 9.12
C SER A 207 -18.81 2.80 9.08
N SER A 208 -18.95 3.44 7.91
CA SER A 208 -19.83 4.60 7.73
C SER A 208 -21.29 4.21 7.50
N LYS A 209 -21.56 2.94 7.14
CA LYS A 209 -22.88 2.40 6.71
C LYS A 209 -23.41 3.10 5.46
N GLU A 210 -22.52 3.58 4.61
CA GLU A 210 -22.85 4.27 3.38
C GLU A 210 -22.68 3.35 2.17
N THR A 211 -23.49 3.60 1.16
CA THR A 211 -23.39 2.93 -0.14
C THR A 211 -23.25 3.98 -1.21
N ALA A 212 -22.18 3.89 -1.99
CA ALA A 212 -21.99 4.66 -3.20
C ALA A 212 -22.16 3.75 -4.41
N SER A 213 -22.72 4.28 -5.49
CA SER A 213 -22.85 3.57 -6.77
C SER A 213 -22.38 4.46 -7.89
N GLY A 214 -21.71 3.87 -8.85
CA GLY A 214 -21.16 4.58 -9.99
C GLY A 214 -20.83 3.60 -11.12
N THR A 215 -19.99 4.07 -12.02
CA THR A 215 -19.44 3.27 -13.09
C THR A 215 -17.93 3.15 -12.97
N PHE A 216 -17.35 2.19 -13.66
CA PHE A 216 -15.91 2.05 -13.73
C PHE A 216 -15.45 1.82 -15.18
N MET A 217 -14.18 2.12 -15.42
CA MET A 217 -13.51 1.75 -16.65
C MET A 217 -12.21 1.02 -16.31
N LEU A 218 -12.07 -0.17 -16.86
CA LEU A 218 -10.86 -0.98 -16.76
C LEU A 218 -10.02 -0.79 -18.03
N ASN A 219 -8.80 -0.30 -17.88
CA ASN A 219 -7.83 -0.23 -18.96
C ASN A 219 -6.88 -1.42 -18.85
N THR A 220 -7.12 -2.46 -19.64
CA THR A 220 -6.34 -3.70 -19.60
C THR A 220 -4.93 -3.54 -20.17
N SER A 221 -4.71 -2.54 -21.02
CA SER A 221 -3.37 -2.28 -21.61
C SER A 221 -2.44 -1.57 -20.62
N ASN A 222 -2.97 -0.63 -19.85
CA ASN A 222 -2.20 0.15 -18.87
C ASN A 222 -2.35 -0.38 -17.45
N HIS A 223 -3.19 -1.39 -17.25
CA HIS A 223 -3.53 -1.96 -15.94
C HIS A 223 -3.93 -0.88 -14.94
N THR A 224 -4.94 -0.10 -15.32
CA THR A 224 -5.52 0.93 -14.46
C THR A 224 -7.04 0.80 -14.38
N ILE A 225 -7.60 1.26 -13.28
CA ILE A 225 -9.04 1.35 -13.07
C ILE A 225 -9.41 2.78 -12.70
N THR A 226 -10.50 3.27 -13.32
CA THR A 226 -11.07 4.58 -13.03
C THR A 226 -12.51 4.42 -12.60
N PHE A 227 -12.89 5.05 -11.50
CA PHE A 227 -14.25 5.10 -10.99
C PHE A 227 -14.88 6.45 -11.31
N THR A 228 -16.19 6.45 -11.58
CA THR A 228 -17.01 7.64 -11.77
C THR A 228 -18.19 7.57 -10.81
N ASP A 229 -18.50 8.67 -10.12
CA ASP A 229 -19.52 8.83 -9.08
C ASP A 229 -19.35 7.97 -7.82
N CYS A 230 -18.21 7.28 -7.69
CA CYS A 230 -17.81 6.59 -6.47
C CYS A 230 -16.28 6.53 -6.38
N GLU A 231 -15.79 5.97 -5.30
CA GLU A 231 -14.36 5.81 -5.01
C GLU A 231 -14.04 4.34 -4.75
N LEU A 232 -12.74 3.99 -4.87
CA LEU A 232 -12.23 2.71 -4.39
C LEU A 232 -12.63 2.51 -2.93
N LEU A 233 -13.05 1.31 -2.58
CA LEU A 233 -13.29 0.95 -1.20
C LEU A 233 -12.00 1.12 -0.38
N HIS A 234 -12.05 1.97 0.65
CA HIS A 234 -10.99 2.22 1.61
C HIS A 234 -11.59 2.52 2.98
N THR A 235 -10.78 2.49 4.03
CA THR A 235 -11.23 2.84 5.37
C THR A 235 -11.52 4.34 5.48
N PRO A 236 -12.67 4.78 6.00
CA PRO A 236 -13.05 6.20 6.03
C PRO A 236 -12.04 7.12 6.74
N SER A 237 -11.41 6.63 7.81
CA SER A 237 -10.36 7.37 8.53
C SER A 237 -9.09 7.58 7.72
N TRP A 238 -8.98 6.97 6.54
CA TRP A 238 -7.85 7.08 5.61
C TRP A 238 -8.15 7.94 4.38
N SER A 239 -9.35 8.50 4.28
CA SER A 239 -9.75 9.34 3.13
C SER A 239 -8.83 10.54 2.89
N ASP A 240 -8.22 11.07 3.95
CA ASP A 240 -7.27 12.20 3.91
C ASP A 240 -5.85 11.81 3.49
N ARG A 241 -5.58 10.52 3.26
CA ARG A 241 -4.26 10.04 2.85
C ARG A 241 -3.97 10.29 1.38
N SER A 242 -5.00 10.38 0.55
CA SER A 242 -4.88 10.69 -0.87
C SER A 242 -5.99 11.64 -1.32
N THR A 243 -5.68 12.49 -2.30
CA THR A 243 -6.68 13.30 -3.01
C THR A 243 -7.26 12.57 -4.22
N ASN A 244 -6.77 11.36 -4.51
CA ASN A 244 -7.20 10.57 -5.67
C ASN A 244 -7.54 9.12 -5.28
N TRP A 245 -8.81 8.86 -5.04
CA TRP A 245 -9.37 7.55 -4.77
C TRP A 245 -10.15 6.95 -5.95
N SER A 246 -10.12 7.60 -7.11
CA SER A 246 -11.00 7.20 -8.22
C SER A 246 -10.36 7.15 -9.60
N ARG A 247 -9.33 7.93 -9.90
CA ARG A 247 -8.82 8.07 -11.28
C ARG A 247 -7.46 7.42 -11.46
N ASP A 248 -7.30 6.65 -12.55
CA ASP A 248 -6.02 6.03 -12.95
C ASP A 248 -5.36 5.24 -11.82
N LEU A 249 -6.15 4.58 -10.99
CA LEU A 249 -5.63 3.76 -9.91
C LEU A 249 -4.89 2.57 -10.51
N LYS A 250 -3.69 2.30 -10.02
CA LYS A 250 -2.88 1.18 -10.51
C LYS A 250 -3.49 -0.15 -10.09
N LEU A 251 -3.82 -0.98 -11.05
CA LEU A 251 -4.15 -2.37 -10.84
C LEU A 251 -2.82 -3.15 -10.85
N LEU A 252 -2.41 -3.67 -9.70
CA LEU A 252 -1.12 -4.33 -9.55
C LEU A 252 -1.22 -5.84 -9.73
N GLU A 253 -2.32 -6.42 -9.29
CA GLU A 253 -2.64 -7.83 -9.43
C GLU A 253 -4.16 -7.98 -9.60
N LEU A 254 -4.58 -8.88 -10.48
CA LEU A 254 -5.97 -9.31 -10.61
C LEU A 254 -6.00 -10.70 -11.22
N ASP A 255 -6.58 -11.63 -10.48
CA ASP A 255 -6.93 -12.95 -10.94
C ASP A 255 -8.38 -13.30 -10.54
N GLU A 256 -8.75 -14.56 -10.67
CA GLU A 256 -10.10 -15.00 -10.32
C GLU A 256 -10.46 -14.69 -8.86
N ASN A 257 -9.52 -14.72 -7.94
CA ASN A 257 -9.77 -14.67 -6.50
C ASN A 257 -9.15 -13.45 -5.79
N HIS A 258 -8.14 -12.84 -6.38
CA HIS A 258 -7.29 -11.85 -5.73
C HIS A 258 -7.20 -10.57 -6.54
N MET A 259 -7.13 -9.42 -5.85
CA MET A 259 -6.96 -8.12 -6.48
C MET A 259 -6.14 -7.19 -5.59
N ARG A 260 -5.19 -6.47 -6.20
CA ARG A 260 -4.44 -5.39 -5.56
C ARG A 260 -4.54 -4.09 -6.34
N ILE A 261 -4.90 -3.03 -5.64
CA ILE A 261 -5.02 -1.70 -6.23
C ILE A 261 -4.15 -0.72 -5.45
N GLY A 262 -3.24 -0.05 -6.18
CA GLY A 262 -2.34 0.95 -5.65
C GLY A 262 -2.91 2.37 -5.75
N VAL A 263 -2.91 3.08 -4.63
CA VAL A 263 -3.26 4.50 -4.50
C VAL A 263 -2.04 5.26 -4.01
N MET A 264 -1.69 6.37 -4.65
CA MET A 264 -0.58 7.21 -4.17
C MET A 264 -1.04 8.07 -2.99
N ARG A 265 -0.37 7.95 -1.85
CA ARG A 265 -0.50 8.88 -0.74
C ARG A 265 0.12 10.22 -1.13
N ASP A 266 -0.61 11.31 -0.92
CA ASP A 266 -0.19 12.67 -1.27
C ASP A 266 -0.40 13.69 -0.16
N ASN A 267 -0.67 13.24 1.06
CA ASN A 267 -0.79 14.08 2.24
C ASN A 267 0.57 14.54 2.81
N SER A 268 0.57 15.23 3.95
CA SER A 268 1.77 15.78 4.59
C SER A 268 2.79 14.74 5.07
N GLU A 269 2.43 13.46 5.15
CA GLU A 269 3.34 12.37 5.50
C GLU A 269 4.29 11.97 4.36
N GLY A 270 4.08 12.55 3.17
CA GLY A 270 4.87 12.31 1.98
C GLY A 270 4.37 11.14 1.12
N PRO A 271 4.91 11.01 -0.10
CA PRO A 271 4.42 10.03 -1.07
C PRO A 271 4.81 8.61 -0.68
N TRP A 272 3.82 7.73 -0.66
CA TRP A 272 3.95 6.28 -0.56
C TRP A 272 2.82 5.62 -1.33
N TRP A 273 3.06 4.45 -1.90
CA TRP A 273 1.99 3.64 -2.44
C TRP A 273 1.24 2.94 -1.30
N LEU A 274 -0.07 3.13 -1.25
CA LEU A 274 -1.02 2.41 -0.43
C LEU A 274 -1.63 1.33 -1.31
N ILE A 275 -1.24 0.08 -1.10
CA ILE A 275 -1.69 -1.05 -1.91
C ILE A 275 -2.78 -1.77 -1.15
N TRP A 276 -4.01 -1.63 -1.62
CA TRP A 276 -5.19 -2.23 -1.02
C TRP A 276 -5.38 -3.65 -1.54
N ASN A 277 -5.53 -4.59 -0.61
CA ASN A 277 -5.62 -6.02 -0.86
C ASN A 277 -7.06 -6.49 -0.73
N PHE A 278 -7.56 -7.12 -1.79
CA PHE A 278 -8.92 -7.65 -1.83
C PHE A 278 -8.91 -9.11 -2.26
N VAL A 279 -9.90 -9.84 -1.73
CA VAL A 279 -10.23 -11.18 -2.19
C VAL A 279 -11.68 -11.23 -2.68
N SER A 280 -11.99 -12.12 -3.61
CA SER A 280 -13.38 -12.30 -4.01
C SER A 280 -14.16 -12.92 -2.83
N LYS A 281 -15.39 -12.43 -2.61
CA LYS A 281 -16.21 -12.96 -1.52
C LYS A 281 -16.51 -14.45 -1.67
N GLU A 282 -16.66 -14.92 -2.91
CA GLU A 282 -16.86 -16.34 -3.20
C GLU A 282 -15.65 -17.17 -2.75
N TYR A 283 -14.44 -16.70 -3.04
CA TYR A 283 -13.22 -17.35 -2.58
C TYR A 283 -13.15 -17.35 -1.04
N ALA A 284 -13.38 -16.21 -0.41
CA ALA A 284 -13.34 -16.09 1.05
C ALA A 284 -14.36 -16.99 1.75
N ASP A 285 -15.59 -17.07 1.23
CA ASP A 285 -16.67 -17.91 1.79
C ASP A 285 -16.36 -19.42 1.67
N ASN A 286 -15.51 -19.82 0.72
CA ASN A 286 -15.14 -21.21 0.47
C ASN A 286 -13.69 -21.53 0.86
N TYR A 287 -12.94 -20.57 1.38
CA TYR A 287 -11.54 -20.75 1.72
C TYR A 287 -11.39 -21.75 2.87
N VAL A 288 -10.56 -22.74 2.63
CA VAL A 288 -10.13 -23.69 3.64
C VAL A 288 -8.64 -23.51 3.83
N PRO A 289 -8.18 -23.05 5.00
CA PRO A 289 -6.74 -22.94 5.26
C PRO A 289 -6.06 -24.29 5.00
N GLU A 290 -4.92 -24.28 4.36
CA GLU A 290 -4.08 -25.48 4.31
C GLU A 290 -3.65 -25.81 5.75
N ASP A 291 -4.00 -26.99 6.20
CA ASP A 291 -3.52 -27.54 7.48
C ASP A 291 -2.04 -27.95 7.28
N LYS A 292 -1.18 -26.94 7.22
CA LYS A 292 0.27 -27.16 7.24
C LYS A 292 0.68 -27.22 8.70
N PRO A 293 1.31 -28.34 9.13
CA PRO A 293 1.92 -28.35 10.46
C PRO A 293 2.94 -27.19 10.52
N ASP A 294 2.97 -26.51 11.67
CA ASP A 294 3.96 -25.48 11.90
C ASP A 294 5.37 -26.03 11.65
N PRO A 295 6.26 -25.25 11.01
CA PRO A 295 7.62 -25.66 10.82
C PRO A 295 8.28 -25.89 12.18
N GLU A 296 8.97 -27.03 12.32
CA GLU A 296 9.67 -27.35 13.56
C GLU A 296 11.13 -26.93 13.46
N PRO A 297 11.72 -26.37 14.54
CA PRO A 297 13.15 -26.07 14.58
C PRO A 297 13.97 -27.34 14.38
N ALA A 298 15.05 -27.24 13.62
CA ALA A 298 16.02 -28.33 13.49
C ALA A 298 16.79 -28.44 14.80
N LEU A 299 16.56 -29.52 15.54
CA LEU A 299 17.33 -29.79 16.75
C LEU A 299 18.72 -30.34 16.41
N PRO A 300 19.79 -29.92 17.11
CA PRO A 300 21.12 -30.43 16.89
C PRO A 300 21.21 -31.90 17.34
N ASP A 301 22.07 -32.69 16.68
CA ASP A 301 22.33 -34.08 17.07
C ASP A 301 22.72 -34.17 18.54
N GLY A 302 22.09 -35.06 19.31
CA GLY A 302 22.35 -35.24 20.73
C GLY A 302 21.78 -34.15 21.63
N TRP A 303 20.78 -33.40 21.17
CA TRP A 303 20.13 -32.36 21.95
C TRP A 303 19.54 -32.89 23.28
N GLU A 304 19.06 -34.14 23.31
CA GLU A 304 18.54 -34.78 24.52
C GLU A 304 19.60 -34.83 25.63
N ASP A 305 20.88 -35.08 25.28
CA ASP A 305 22.00 -35.06 26.23
C ASP A 305 22.29 -33.64 26.71
N MET A 306 21.98 -32.61 25.93
CA MET A 306 22.18 -31.21 26.33
C MET A 306 21.17 -30.74 27.36
N VAL A 307 19.96 -31.30 27.34
CA VAL A 307 18.86 -30.89 28.24
C VAL A 307 18.59 -31.90 29.36
N SER A 308 19.22 -33.08 29.30
CA SER A 308 19.19 -34.11 30.36
C SER A 308 20.58 -34.26 30.97
N GLU A 309 20.70 -33.99 32.25
CA GLU A 309 21.97 -34.09 32.97
C GLU A 309 22.21 -35.52 33.46
N VAL A 310 23.34 -36.10 33.09
CA VAL A 310 23.69 -37.47 33.46
C VAL A 310 24.22 -37.55 34.91
N VAL A 311 24.85 -36.49 35.41
CA VAL A 311 25.44 -36.45 36.74
C VAL A 311 24.50 -35.83 37.78
N THR A 312 23.80 -34.79 37.37
CA THR A 312 22.77 -34.13 38.19
C THR A 312 21.48 -34.00 37.37
N SER A 313 20.34 -34.16 38.01
CA SER A 313 19.06 -33.98 37.31
C SER A 313 18.68 -32.51 37.11
N LYS A 314 19.48 -31.55 37.56
CA LYS A 314 19.15 -30.14 37.56
C LYS A 314 20.08 -29.36 36.66
N ILE A 315 19.49 -28.69 35.68
CA ILE A 315 20.18 -27.75 34.79
C ILE A 315 19.63 -26.36 35.04
N LYS A 316 20.52 -25.40 35.25
CA LYS A 316 20.16 -23.99 35.40
C LYS A 316 20.51 -23.23 34.14
N TRP A 317 19.52 -22.66 33.50
CA TRP A 317 19.61 -21.79 32.33
C TRP A 317 19.61 -20.33 32.77
N THR A 318 20.42 -19.49 32.17
CA THR A 318 20.47 -18.04 32.36
C THR A 318 20.36 -17.35 31.00
N MET A 319 19.98 -16.10 31.04
CA MET A 319 19.92 -15.30 29.80
C MET A 319 21.35 -15.13 29.23
N SER A 320 21.43 -15.21 27.90
CA SER A 320 22.69 -14.93 27.20
C SER A 320 23.08 -13.45 27.36
N ALA A 321 24.36 -13.18 27.67
CA ALA A 321 24.85 -11.81 27.73
C ALA A 321 24.98 -11.17 26.35
N ASP A 322 25.20 -11.97 25.29
CA ASP A 322 25.43 -11.50 23.94
C ASP A 322 24.13 -11.31 23.17
N VAL A 323 23.17 -12.25 23.35
CA VAL A 323 21.86 -12.24 22.74
C VAL A 323 20.84 -12.55 23.83
N PRO A 324 20.43 -11.55 24.63
CA PRO A 324 19.51 -11.80 25.76
C PRO A 324 18.15 -12.29 25.29
N PHE A 325 17.64 -11.76 24.17
CA PHE A 325 16.38 -12.22 23.58
C PHE A 325 16.26 -11.79 22.12
N ASP A 326 15.50 -12.55 21.34
CA ASP A 326 15.05 -12.20 19.99
C ASP A 326 13.71 -12.92 19.73
N TRP A 327 12.94 -12.43 18.76
CA TRP A 327 11.83 -13.18 18.20
C TRP A 327 12.35 -14.22 17.22
N ALA A 328 11.73 -15.36 17.17
CA ALA A 328 12.02 -16.41 16.22
C ALA A 328 10.80 -16.72 15.35
N ASN A 329 11.04 -17.10 14.11
CA ASN A 329 10.05 -17.76 13.28
C ASN A 329 9.76 -19.17 13.81
N LEU A 330 8.67 -19.79 13.37
CA LEU A 330 8.27 -21.14 13.79
C LEU A 330 9.34 -22.21 13.47
N ASP A 331 10.18 -21.98 12.46
CA ASP A 331 11.34 -22.83 12.13
C ASP A 331 12.57 -22.61 13.04
N GLY A 332 12.48 -21.72 14.03
CA GLY A 332 13.54 -21.37 14.95
C GLY A 332 14.56 -20.36 14.45
N SER A 333 14.43 -19.86 13.22
CA SER A 333 15.31 -18.79 12.73
C SER A 333 15.00 -17.46 13.40
N LEU A 334 16.07 -16.72 13.81
CA LEU A 334 15.89 -15.43 14.48
C LEU A 334 15.41 -14.36 13.51
N MET A 335 14.44 -13.54 13.92
CA MET A 335 13.84 -12.50 13.08
C MET A 335 14.69 -11.23 12.98
N ASN A 336 15.36 -10.83 14.07
CA ASN A 336 16.03 -9.53 14.14
C ASN A 336 17.54 -9.66 14.29
N ASN A 337 18.06 -10.77 14.80
CA ASN A 337 19.45 -10.98 15.14
C ASN A 337 19.95 -9.91 16.12
N PHE A 338 19.17 -9.63 17.17
CA PHE A 338 19.51 -8.66 18.19
C PHE A 338 20.76 -9.09 18.97
N THR A 339 21.56 -8.11 19.33
CA THR A 339 22.71 -8.26 20.21
C THR A 339 22.63 -7.23 21.34
N ALA A 340 23.38 -7.36 22.41
CA ALA A 340 23.37 -6.40 23.51
C ALA A 340 23.62 -4.94 23.09
N GLY A 341 24.16 -4.71 21.91
CA GLY A 341 24.49 -3.37 21.40
C GLY A 341 23.52 -2.78 20.37
N ASN A 342 22.52 -3.53 19.89
CA ASN A 342 21.64 -3.08 18.79
C ASN A 342 20.15 -3.26 19.06
N TYR A 343 19.72 -3.40 20.32
CA TYR A 343 18.29 -3.39 20.63
C TYR A 343 17.68 -2.03 20.31
N PRO A 344 16.54 -1.98 19.64
CA PRO A 344 15.78 -0.75 19.51
C PRO A 344 15.27 -0.29 20.88
N ASP A 345 15.08 1.03 21.06
CA ASP A 345 14.70 1.61 22.35
C ASP A 345 13.45 0.97 22.97
N TRP A 346 12.47 0.61 22.12
CA TRP A 346 11.21 -0.02 22.54
C TRP A 346 11.36 -1.50 22.97
N ALA A 347 12.44 -2.17 22.57
CA ALA A 347 12.74 -3.57 22.90
C ALA A 347 13.94 -3.71 23.83
N THR A 348 14.47 -2.61 24.35
CA THR A 348 15.63 -2.64 25.25
C THR A 348 15.30 -3.47 26.48
N PRO A 349 16.08 -4.52 26.79
CA PRO A 349 15.87 -5.36 27.96
C PRO A 349 15.88 -4.55 29.25
N VAL A 350 14.99 -4.92 30.16
CA VAL A 350 14.93 -4.27 31.49
C VAL A 350 16.18 -4.59 32.31
N SER A 351 16.63 -3.65 33.11
CA SER A 351 17.75 -3.84 34.06
C SER A 351 17.51 -5.04 34.98
N GLY A 352 18.49 -5.91 35.09
CA GLY A 352 18.39 -7.13 35.89
C GLY A 352 17.97 -8.40 35.13
N LEU A 353 17.84 -8.32 33.80
CA LEU A 353 17.51 -9.50 32.98
C LEU A 353 18.55 -10.64 33.12
N ASP A 354 19.82 -10.28 33.41
CA ASP A 354 20.90 -11.21 33.73
C ASP A 354 20.68 -12.01 35.03
N GLN A 355 19.75 -11.56 35.88
CA GLN A 355 19.34 -12.24 37.09
C GLN A 355 18.20 -13.23 36.87
N LEU A 356 17.52 -13.17 35.72
CA LEU A 356 16.50 -14.15 35.36
C LEU A 356 17.17 -15.51 35.12
N SER A 357 16.66 -16.54 35.74
CA SER A 357 17.12 -17.90 35.49
C SER A 357 16.00 -18.92 35.60
N MET A 358 16.13 -20.00 34.83
CA MET A 358 15.25 -21.15 34.83
C MET A 358 16.03 -22.39 35.25
N THR A 359 15.59 -23.09 36.29
CA THR A 359 16.17 -24.39 36.70
C THR A 359 15.17 -25.48 36.32
N LEU A 360 15.59 -26.42 35.50
CA LEU A 360 14.86 -27.61 35.12
C LEU A 360 15.42 -28.82 35.87
N ASP A 361 14.56 -29.66 36.48
CA ASP A 361 14.90 -30.91 37.10
C ASP A 361 14.30 -32.06 36.29
N SER A 362 15.11 -32.74 35.48
CA SER A 362 14.69 -33.81 34.57
C SER A 362 14.28 -35.10 35.30
N LYS A 363 14.62 -35.27 36.58
CA LYS A 363 14.23 -36.43 37.38
C LYS A 363 12.81 -36.29 37.95
N THR A 364 12.47 -35.06 38.34
CA THR A 364 11.15 -34.78 38.92
C THR A 364 10.19 -34.10 37.92
N MET A 365 10.72 -33.73 36.75
CA MET A 365 9.99 -32.97 35.73
C MET A 365 9.38 -31.69 36.32
N THR A 366 10.20 -30.96 37.09
CA THR A 366 9.84 -29.70 37.74
C THR A 366 10.72 -28.56 37.27
N TYR A 367 10.15 -27.36 37.27
CA TYR A 367 10.90 -26.14 37.00
C TYR A 367 10.81 -25.12 38.14
N GLU A 368 11.78 -24.23 38.18
CA GLU A 368 11.79 -23.04 39.02
C GLU A 368 12.39 -21.87 38.23
N PHE A 369 11.62 -20.78 38.08
CA PHE A 369 12.09 -19.52 37.59
C PHE A 369 12.47 -18.63 38.79
N ALA A 370 13.65 -18.02 38.70
CA ALA A 370 14.04 -16.94 39.60
C ALA A 370 13.96 -15.62 38.83
N MET A 371 13.15 -14.70 39.36
CA MET A 371 12.87 -13.41 38.74
C MET A 371 13.84 -12.34 39.28
N PRO A 372 14.12 -11.25 38.51
CA PRO A 372 15.01 -10.17 38.92
C PRO A 372 14.57 -9.44 40.20
N ASP A 373 13.30 -9.45 40.55
CA ASP A 373 12.74 -8.88 41.78
C ASP A 373 12.89 -9.78 43.01
N GLY A 374 13.53 -10.96 42.84
CA GLY A 374 13.75 -11.95 43.91
C GLY A 374 12.56 -12.88 44.14
N THR A 375 11.48 -12.76 43.32
CA THR A 375 10.38 -13.72 43.36
C THR A 375 10.74 -15.00 42.59
N THR A 376 10.02 -16.09 42.88
CA THR A 376 10.18 -17.36 42.17
C THR A 376 8.81 -17.85 41.67
N ALA A 377 8.81 -18.49 40.51
CA ALA A 377 7.67 -19.22 39.99
C ALA A 377 8.06 -20.67 39.72
N SER A 378 7.20 -21.63 40.01
CA SER A 378 7.54 -23.05 39.87
C SER A 378 6.32 -23.88 39.48
N GLY A 379 6.58 -25.01 38.85
CA GLY A 379 5.59 -25.98 38.42
C GLY A 379 6.24 -27.23 37.89
N THR A 380 5.50 -27.92 37.02
CA THR A 380 5.96 -29.11 36.32
C THR A 380 6.10 -28.85 34.82
N TYR A 381 6.89 -29.66 34.14
CA TYR A 381 6.96 -29.63 32.68
C TYR A 381 6.97 -31.02 32.09
N THR A 382 6.65 -31.11 30.82
CA THR A 382 6.91 -32.27 29.97
C THR A 382 7.85 -31.85 28.87
N LEU A 383 8.62 -32.80 28.36
CA LEU A 383 9.50 -32.62 27.20
C LEU A 383 9.20 -33.77 26.25
N ASP A 384 8.78 -33.48 25.06
CA ASP A 384 8.52 -34.49 24.06
C ASP A 384 9.76 -34.77 23.18
N GLU A 385 9.63 -35.78 22.32
CA GLU A 385 10.72 -36.20 21.40
C GLU A 385 11.03 -35.18 20.28
N LYS A 386 10.22 -34.14 20.16
CA LYS A 386 10.43 -32.99 19.25
C LYS A 386 11.16 -31.82 19.93
N GLY A 387 11.50 -31.96 21.20
CA GLY A 387 12.15 -30.92 21.99
C GLY A 387 11.21 -29.86 22.53
N ILE A 388 9.90 -30.06 22.48
CA ILE A 388 8.89 -29.12 22.94
C ILE A 388 8.68 -29.29 24.46
N TYR A 389 8.91 -28.20 25.20
CA TYR A 389 8.59 -28.10 26.62
C TYR A 389 7.16 -27.63 26.79
N THR A 390 6.35 -28.36 27.55
CA THR A 390 5.04 -27.92 28.00
C THR A 390 5.05 -27.69 29.50
N PHE A 391 4.88 -26.43 29.92
CA PHE A 391 4.91 -26.01 31.30
C PHE A 391 3.51 -25.99 31.90
N SER A 392 3.37 -26.41 33.19
CA SER A 392 2.13 -26.30 33.94
C SER A 392 2.39 -25.77 35.35
N GLY A 393 1.54 -24.84 35.80
CA GLY A 393 1.70 -24.13 37.06
C GLY A 393 1.91 -22.61 36.80
N ASN A 394 2.72 -21.97 37.64
CA ASN A 394 2.97 -20.53 37.51
C ASN A 394 4.08 -20.25 36.48
N VAL A 395 3.69 -20.05 35.24
CA VAL A 395 4.62 -19.62 34.18
C VAL A 395 4.75 -18.10 34.24
N PRO A 396 5.97 -17.57 34.42
CA PRO A 396 6.14 -16.12 34.58
C PRO A 396 5.97 -15.40 33.24
N SER A 397 5.43 -14.18 33.29
CA SER A 397 5.58 -13.19 32.26
C SER A 397 6.64 -12.17 32.65
N TYR A 398 7.31 -11.59 31.65
CA TYR A 398 8.32 -10.57 31.86
C TYR A 398 8.03 -9.35 30.99
N HIS A 399 7.91 -8.18 31.61
CA HIS A 399 7.60 -6.96 30.89
C HIS A 399 8.87 -6.36 30.26
N ILE A 400 8.87 -6.19 28.93
CA ILE A 400 9.95 -5.53 28.17
C ILE A 400 9.35 -4.41 27.33
N GLY A 401 9.77 -3.17 27.60
CA GLY A 401 9.36 -2.02 26.78
C GLY A 401 7.85 -1.85 26.65
N GLY A 402 7.28 -2.21 25.53
CA GLY A 402 5.86 -2.05 25.22
C GLY A 402 5.02 -3.31 25.38
N GLY A 403 5.56 -4.43 25.90
CA GLY A 403 4.81 -5.68 25.98
C GLY A 403 5.33 -6.68 27.02
N ASP A 404 4.56 -7.73 27.25
CA ASP A 404 4.95 -8.82 28.12
C ASP A 404 5.50 -9.99 27.29
N ILE A 405 6.67 -10.50 27.67
CA ILE A 405 7.19 -11.77 27.17
C ILE A 405 6.67 -12.88 28.06
N MET A 406 5.97 -13.84 27.47
CA MET A 406 5.47 -15.02 28.14
C MET A 406 6.13 -16.27 27.56
N PHE A 407 6.32 -17.28 28.38
CA PHE A 407 6.73 -18.60 27.92
C PHE A 407 5.49 -19.38 27.45
N GLY A 408 4.99 -19.03 26.23
CA GLY A 408 3.80 -19.61 25.67
C GLY A 408 2.49 -19.02 26.21
N ALA A 409 1.52 -18.72 25.34
CA ALA A 409 0.23 -18.17 25.74
C ALA A 409 -0.65 -19.16 26.51
N ASP A 410 -0.41 -20.44 26.34
CA ASP A 410 -1.12 -21.59 26.93
C ASP A 410 -0.19 -22.51 27.76
N GLY A 411 1.02 -22.06 28.06
CA GLY A 411 2.01 -22.79 28.85
C GLY A 411 2.95 -23.69 28.03
N ASN A 412 2.97 -23.57 26.69
CA ASN A 412 3.85 -24.31 25.80
C ASN A 412 5.07 -23.49 25.42
#